data_98cc3dea47bbf16cf0392f696d87657d
#
_entry.id   98cc3dea47bbf16cf0392f696d87657d
#
_cell.length_a   1.000
_cell.length_b   1.000
_cell.length_c   1.000
_cell.angle_alpha   90.00
_cell.angle_beta   90.00
_cell.angle_gamma   90.00
#
_symmetry.space_group_name_H-M   'P 1'
#
loop_
_entity.id
_entity.type
_entity.pdbx_description
1 polymer ?
#
loop_
_entity_poly.entity_id
_entity_poly.type
_entity_poly.pdbx_seq_one_letter_code
_entity_poly.pdbx_strand_id
1 'polypeptide(L)'
;EKLWDDLVEQAISVQKPSCSGIYAGDFSRKMVAIAKANADFAGVFNDISFSQQDATKSSPPVSTPGYVVSNPPYGERLGELTSLIPLFSDWGKRFKEAWKGWHVSLLSSNRDLLRVLKLRATKDYAMNNGKLECRLANYVLDEENTVQFSEDASNHEFANRLKKNLKRMKGWIKNANTNCYRI
;
A
#
# COMPACT_ATOMS: atom_id res chain seq x y z
N GLU A 1 -21.91 22.92 -18.96
CA GLU A 1 -22.44 21.69 -19.63
C GLU A 1 -21.70 21.41 -20.92
N LYS A 2 -21.76 22.29 -21.92
CA LYS A 2 -21.11 22.06 -23.23
C LYS A 2 -19.61 21.72 -23.16
N LEU A 3 -18.83 22.43 -22.33
CA LEU A 3 -17.39 22.13 -22.16
C LEU A 3 -17.13 20.73 -21.58
N TRP A 4 -17.98 20.28 -20.68
CA TRP A 4 -17.90 18.93 -20.12
C TRP A 4 -18.20 17.87 -21.17
N ASP A 5 -19.26 18.07 -21.95
CA ASP A 5 -19.67 17.16 -23.00
C ASP A 5 -18.58 17.05 -24.10
N ASP A 6 -18.00 18.18 -24.50
CA ASP A 6 -16.88 18.25 -25.46
C ASP A 6 -15.65 17.48 -24.94
N LEU A 7 -15.32 17.60 -23.64
CA LEU A 7 -14.19 16.90 -23.01
C LEU A 7 -14.45 15.39 -22.94
N VAL A 8 -15.65 14.98 -22.60
CA VAL A 8 -16.05 13.55 -22.56
C VAL A 8 -15.98 12.94 -23.95
N GLU A 9 -16.54 13.62 -24.97
CA GLU A 9 -16.49 13.17 -26.37
C GLU A 9 -15.04 13.03 -26.86
N GLN A 10 -14.19 14.01 -26.56
CA GLN A 10 -12.75 13.94 -26.85
C GLN A 10 -12.08 12.75 -26.16
N ALA A 11 -12.36 12.52 -24.87
CA ALA A 11 -11.80 11.39 -24.13
C ALA A 11 -12.23 10.04 -24.73
N ILE A 12 -13.50 9.90 -25.11
CA ILE A 12 -14.02 8.70 -25.77
C ILE A 12 -13.33 8.48 -27.12
N SER A 13 -13.13 9.54 -27.93
CA SER A 13 -12.54 9.44 -29.26
C SER A 13 -11.08 8.95 -29.25
N VAL A 14 -10.35 9.17 -28.15
CA VAL A 14 -8.96 8.71 -27.97
C VAL A 14 -8.85 7.43 -27.14
N GLN A 15 -9.96 6.83 -26.74
CA GLN A 15 -9.99 5.59 -25.96
C GLN A 15 -9.28 4.47 -26.75
N LYS A 16 -8.38 3.77 -26.07
CA LYS A 16 -7.66 2.63 -26.66
C LYS A 16 -8.10 1.35 -25.96
N PRO A 17 -8.14 0.21 -26.68
CA PRO A 17 -8.34 -1.07 -26.03
C PRO A 17 -7.28 -1.31 -24.98
N SER A 18 -7.63 -1.98 -23.88
CA SER A 18 -6.65 -2.39 -22.88
C SER A 18 -5.62 -3.31 -23.54
N CYS A 19 -4.36 -2.89 -23.54
CA CYS A 19 -3.25 -3.66 -24.13
C CYS A 19 -2.53 -4.54 -23.11
N SER A 20 -2.85 -4.40 -21.83
CA SER A 20 -2.21 -5.12 -20.73
C SER A 20 -3.28 -5.67 -19.78
N GLY A 21 -3.06 -6.84 -19.21
CA GLY A 21 -3.93 -7.35 -18.16
C GLY A 21 -3.93 -6.43 -16.95
N ILE A 22 -5.11 -6.06 -16.46
CA ILE A 22 -5.31 -5.34 -15.21
C ILE A 22 -5.80 -6.36 -14.18
N TYR A 23 -5.11 -6.41 -13.05
CA TYR A 23 -5.40 -7.37 -11.97
C TYR A 23 -5.67 -6.60 -10.69
N ALA A 24 -6.82 -6.85 -10.08
CA ALA A 24 -7.22 -6.22 -8.82
C ALA A 24 -7.41 -7.27 -7.74
N GLY A 25 -6.84 -7.03 -6.57
CA GLY A 25 -6.93 -7.96 -5.45
C GLY A 25 -7.14 -7.24 -4.12
N ASP A 26 -7.93 -7.84 -3.25
CA ASP A 26 -8.12 -7.41 -1.88
C ASP A 26 -8.32 -8.63 -0.98
N PHE A 27 -7.88 -8.54 0.28
CA PHE A 27 -8.09 -9.59 1.27
C PHE A 27 -9.59 -9.77 1.59
N SER A 28 -10.34 -8.68 1.58
CA SER A 28 -11.76 -8.66 1.90
C SER A 28 -12.62 -9.01 0.69
N ARG A 29 -13.34 -10.12 0.76
CA ARG A 29 -14.35 -10.50 -0.25
C ARG A 29 -15.37 -9.39 -0.50
N LYS A 30 -15.74 -8.63 0.55
CA LYS A 30 -16.66 -7.50 0.44
C LYS A 30 -16.05 -6.37 -0.40
N MET A 31 -14.77 -6.05 -0.20
CA MET A 31 -14.10 -5.01 -0.99
C MET A 31 -13.96 -5.42 -2.47
N VAL A 32 -13.63 -6.68 -2.73
CA VAL A 32 -13.63 -7.22 -4.09
C VAL A 32 -15.00 -7.10 -4.76
N ALA A 33 -16.09 -7.39 -4.05
CA ALA A 33 -17.45 -7.23 -4.58
C ALA A 33 -17.79 -5.77 -4.89
N ILE A 34 -17.40 -4.83 -4.03
CA ILE A 34 -17.58 -3.39 -4.25
C ILE A 34 -16.75 -2.92 -5.46
N ALA A 35 -15.49 -3.36 -5.56
CA ALA A 35 -14.61 -3.01 -6.68
C ALA A 35 -15.19 -3.51 -8.02
N LYS A 36 -15.75 -4.73 -8.06
CA LYS A 36 -16.45 -5.28 -9.24
C LYS A 36 -17.66 -4.42 -9.63
N ALA A 37 -18.51 -4.05 -8.66
CA ALA A 37 -19.67 -3.21 -8.92
C ALA A 37 -19.27 -1.82 -9.44
N ASN A 38 -18.19 -1.22 -8.89
CA ASN A 38 -17.67 0.05 -9.37
C ASN A 38 -17.10 -0.04 -10.79
N ALA A 39 -16.41 -1.13 -11.12
CA ALA A 39 -15.88 -1.36 -12.47
C ALA A 39 -17.00 -1.59 -13.49
N ASP A 40 -18.06 -2.29 -13.10
CA ASP A 40 -19.24 -2.50 -13.92
C ASP A 40 -19.95 -1.16 -14.19
N PHE A 41 -20.18 -0.37 -13.14
CA PHE A 41 -20.74 0.97 -13.27
C PHE A 41 -19.91 1.90 -14.18
N ALA A 42 -18.56 1.76 -14.13
CA ALA A 42 -17.64 2.52 -14.97
C ALA A 42 -17.49 1.93 -16.40
N GLY A 43 -18.12 0.80 -16.72
CA GLY A 43 -18.06 0.16 -18.03
C GLY A 43 -16.71 -0.53 -18.34
N VAL A 44 -15.89 -0.80 -17.32
CA VAL A 44 -14.55 -1.40 -17.46
C VAL A 44 -14.41 -2.78 -16.79
N PHE A 45 -15.51 -3.38 -16.41
CA PHE A 45 -15.51 -4.67 -15.70
C PHE A 45 -14.76 -5.77 -16.46
N ASN A 46 -14.92 -5.83 -17.77
CA ASN A 46 -14.30 -6.86 -18.61
C ASN A 46 -12.80 -6.68 -18.83
N ASP A 47 -12.25 -5.48 -18.50
CA ASP A 47 -10.82 -5.18 -18.63
C ASP A 47 -10.03 -5.58 -17.37
N ILE A 48 -10.71 -5.95 -16.26
CA ILE A 48 -10.09 -6.17 -14.95
C ILE A 48 -10.36 -7.59 -14.46
N SER A 49 -9.31 -8.32 -14.12
CA SER A 49 -9.38 -9.60 -13.43
C SER A 49 -9.35 -9.38 -11.91
N PHE A 50 -10.45 -9.75 -11.24
CA PHE A 50 -10.60 -9.57 -9.80
C PHE A 50 -10.35 -10.84 -9.01
N SER A 51 -9.60 -10.76 -7.91
CA SER A 51 -9.35 -11.89 -7.01
C SER A 51 -9.44 -11.48 -5.54
N GLN A 52 -9.95 -12.38 -4.71
CA GLN A 52 -9.75 -12.28 -3.27
C GLN A 52 -8.39 -12.87 -2.94
N GLN A 53 -7.46 -12.08 -2.42
CA GLN A 53 -6.11 -12.55 -2.11
C GLN A 53 -5.46 -11.78 -0.97
N ASP A 54 -4.60 -12.47 -0.24
CA ASP A 54 -3.74 -11.91 0.79
C ASP A 54 -2.47 -11.36 0.12
N ALA A 55 -2.18 -10.07 0.28
CA ALA A 55 -1.02 -9.41 -0.30
C ALA A 55 0.30 -10.07 0.13
N THR A 56 0.37 -10.59 1.36
CA THR A 56 1.56 -11.27 1.90
C THR A 56 1.82 -12.66 1.28
N LYS A 57 0.83 -13.22 0.57
CA LYS A 57 0.89 -14.51 -0.10
C LYS A 57 0.73 -14.40 -1.62
N SER A 58 0.53 -13.18 -2.12
CA SER A 58 0.27 -12.93 -3.54
C SER A 58 1.48 -13.31 -4.41
N SER A 59 1.20 -13.64 -5.66
CA SER A 59 2.21 -13.89 -6.69
C SER A 59 1.86 -13.08 -7.93
N PRO A 60 2.86 -12.76 -8.78
CA PRO A 60 2.60 -12.12 -10.06
C PRO A 60 1.54 -12.90 -10.86
N PRO A 61 0.54 -12.22 -11.42
CA PRO A 61 -0.49 -12.87 -12.22
C PRO A 61 0.01 -13.32 -13.60
N VAL A 62 1.15 -12.78 -14.03
CA VAL A 62 1.81 -13.06 -15.30
C VAL A 62 3.32 -13.12 -15.09
N SER A 63 4.03 -13.77 -16.00
CA SER A 63 5.49 -13.93 -15.94
C SER A 63 6.26 -12.66 -16.33
N THR A 64 5.67 -11.80 -17.15
CA THR A 64 6.29 -10.53 -17.56
C THR A 64 6.15 -9.51 -16.45
N PRO A 65 7.26 -8.91 -15.97
CA PRO A 65 7.19 -7.86 -14.96
C PRO A 65 6.34 -6.67 -15.38
N GLY A 66 5.63 -6.11 -14.43
CA GLY A 66 4.74 -4.98 -14.59
C GLY A 66 4.76 -4.05 -13.37
N TYR A 67 3.60 -3.50 -13.04
CA TYR A 67 3.44 -2.51 -11.98
C TYR A 67 2.46 -3.00 -10.92
N VAL A 68 2.83 -2.84 -9.66
CA VAL A 68 1.94 -2.99 -8.50
C VAL A 68 1.67 -1.60 -7.94
N VAL A 69 0.40 -1.24 -7.78
CA VAL A 69 0.00 0.03 -7.16
C VAL A 69 -0.93 -0.28 -6.00
N SER A 70 -0.64 0.29 -4.84
CA SER A 70 -1.50 0.08 -3.66
C SER A 70 -1.54 1.31 -2.75
N ASN A 71 -2.70 1.47 -2.12
CA ASN A 71 -2.96 2.39 -1.04
C ASN A 71 -3.31 1.57 0.22
N PRO A 72 -2.30 1.02 0.92
CA PRO A 72 -2.52 0.16 2.07
C PRO A 72 -2.99 0.94 3.30
N PRO A 73 -3.48 0.28 4.36
CA PRO A 73 -3.83 0.95 5.61
C PRO A 73 -2.60 1.63 6.25
N TYR A 74 -2.81 2.83 6.82
CA TYR A 74 -1.72 3.66 7.38
C TYR A 74 -1.55 3.53 8.89
N GLY A 75 -2.49 2.90 9.60
CA GLY A 75 -2.46 2.80 11.06
C GLY A 75 -2.80 4.12 11.75
N GLU A 76 -3.83 4.82 11.31
CA GLU A 76 -4.24 6.11 11.86
C GLU A 76 -4.86 5.99 13.26
N ARG A 77 -5.41 4.82 13.59
CA ARG A 77 -6.03 4.58 14.89
C ARG A 77 -5.01 4.03 15.88
N LEU A 78 -5.15 4.45 17.14
CA LEU A 78 -4.32 3.94 18.24
C LEU A 78 -4.42 2.40 18.31
N GLY A 79 -3.27 1.71 18.18
CA GLY A 79 -3.19 0.25 18.22
C GLY A 79 -3.17 -0.45 16.87
N GLU A 80 -3.64 0.17 15.78
CA GLU A 80 -3.58 -0.43 14.44
C GLU A 80 -2.14 -0.59 13.94
N LEU A 81 -1.25 0.35 14.28
CA LEU A 81 0.15 0.33 13.85
C LEU A 81 0.85 -0.99 14.22
N THR A 82 0.58 -1.50 15.42
CA THR A 82 1.19 -2.74 15.93
C THR A 82 0.79 -3.96 15.10
N SER A 83 -0.45 -3.99 14.58
CA SER A 83 -0.96 -5.07 13.73
C SER A 83 -0.49 -4.93 12.28
N LEU A 84 -0.16 -3.72 11.82
CA LEU A 84 0.32 -3.47 10.46
C LEU A 84 1.81 -3.78 10.26
N ILE A 85 2.62 -3.74 11.33
CA ILE A 85 4.04 -4.06 11.23
C ILE A 85 4.28 -5.47 10.68
N PRO A 86 3.66 -6.55 11.20
CA PRO A 86 3.80 -7.89 10.63
C PRO A 86 3.35 -7.93 9.16
N LEU A 87 2.20 -7.30 8.83
CA LEU A 87 1.68 -7.23 7.47
C LEU A 87 2.73 -6.65 6.50
N PHE A 88 3.30 -5.48 6.82
CA PHE A 88 4.29 -4.84 5.96
C PHE A 88 5.61 -5.62 5.91
N SER A 89 6.03 -6.24 7.01
CA SER A 89 7.21 -7.10 7.05
C SER A 89 7.06 -8.30 6.11
N ASP A 90 5.95 -9.01 6.22
CA ASP A 90 5.69 -10.21 5.41
C ASP A 90 5.45 -9.84 3.94
N TRP A 91 4.78 -8.71 3.68
CA TRP A 91 4.61 -8.19 2.34
C TRP A 91 5.95 -7.81 1.69
N GLY A 92 6.85 -7.16 2.44
CA GLY A 92 8.20 -6.85 1.97
C GLY A 92 9.04 -8.10 1.67
N LYS A 93 8.91 -9.18 2.47
CA LYS A 93 9.51 -10.49 2.17
C LYS A 93 8.94 -11.05 0.87
N ARG A 94 7.60 -11.03 0.75
CA ARG A 94 6.91 -11.56 -0.43
C ARG A 94 7.28 -10.84 -1.72
N PHE A 95 7.44 -9.51 -1.67
CA PHE A 95 7.94 -8.74 -2.81
C PHE A 95 9.33 -9.22 -3.27
N LYS A 96 10.24 -9.47 -2.35
CA LYS A 96 11.60 -9.94 -2.67
C LYS A 96 11.61 -11.36 -3.24
N GLU A 97 10.74 -12.23 -2.73
CA GLU A 97 10.70 -13.64 -3.10
C GLU A 97 10.02 -13.89 -4.45
N ALA A 98 8.89 -13.24 -4.68
CA ALA A 98 8.00 -13.60 -5.79
C ALA A 98 7.88 -12.55 -6.88
N TRP A 99 8.17 -11.27 -6.60
CA TRP A 99 7.89 -10.15 -7.50
C TRP A 99 9.15 -9.55 -8.14
N LYS A 100 10.18 -10.37 -8.32
CA LYS A 100 11.47 -9.91 -8.88
C LYS A 100 11.27 -9.26 -10.27
N GLY A 101 11.87 -8.09 -10.48
CA GLY A 101 11.79 -7.28 -11.69
C GLY A 101 10.56 -6.37 -11.78
N TRP A 102 9.59 -6.49 -10.86
CA TRP A 102 8.40 -5.65 -10.84
C TRP A 102 8.64 -4.27 -10.25
N HIS A 103 7.84 -3.30 -10.67
CA HIS A 103 7.77 -1.97 -10.08
C HIS A 103 6.64 -1.93 -9.06
N VAL A 104 6.88 -1.29 -7.92
CA VAL A 104 5.88 -1.14 -6.85
C VAL A 104 5.74 0.32 -6.48
N SER A 105 4.50 0.80 -6.40
CA SER A 105 4.17 2.16 -5.96
C SER A 105 3.20 2.08 -4.79
N LEU A 106 3.63 2.55 -3.62
CA LEU A 106 2.84 2.54 -2.40
C LEU A 106 2.58 3.95 -1.90
N LEU A 107 1.30 4.27 -1.69
CA LEU A 107 0.90 5.50 -1.03
C LEU A 107 0.77 5.25 0.46
N SER A 108 1.41 6.06 1.30
CA SER A 108 1.28 5.94 2.76
C SER A 108 1.55 7.28 3.46
N SER A 109 0.77 7.60 4.49
CA SER A 109 1.07 8.69 5.42
C SER A 109 2.11 8.28 6.47
N ASN A 110 2.40 6.99 6.60
CA ASN A 110 3.29 6.44 7.62
C ASN A 110 4.61 5.94 7.02
N ARG A 111 5.67 6.75 7.16
CA ARG A 111 7.01 6.39 6.66
C ARG A 111 7.63 5.19 7.38
N ASP A 112 7.28 4.97 8.65
CA ASP A 112 7.87 3.86 9.39
C ASP A 112 7.31 2.52 8.90
N LEU A 113 6.04 2.46 8.48
CA LEU A 113 5.50 1.27 7.79
C LEU A 113 6.21 1.00 6.46
N LEU A 114 6.48 2.05 5.66
CA LEU A 114 7.24 1.87 4.41
C LEU A 114 8.66 1.33 4.67
N ARG A 115 9.32 1.72 5.76
CA ARG A 115 10.63 1.19 6.16
C ARG A 115 10.59 -0.27 6.57
N VAL A 116 9.45 -0.73 7.14
CA VAL A 116 9.28 -2.15 7.54
C VAL A 116 9.33 -3.10 6.34
N LEU A 117 8.99 -2.64 5.13
CA LEU A 117 9.15 -3.43 3.89
C LEU A 117 10.60 -3.85 3.63
N LYS A 118 11.58 -3.14 4.19
CA LYS A 118 13.01 -3.34 3.93
C LYS A 118 13.34 -3.31 2.43
N LEU A 119 12.72 -2.37 1.73
CA LEU A 119 12.97 -2.05 0.32
C LEU A 119 13.55 -0.64 0.24
N ARG A 120 14.45 -0.43 -0.72
CA ARG A 120 14.99 0.90 -1.02
C ARG A 120 14.11 1.57 -2.07
N ALA A 121 13.48 2.69 -1.71
CA ALA A 121 12.71 3.48 -2.66
C ALA A 121 13.65 4.12 -3.71
N THR A 122 13.31 3.97 -4.97
CA THR A 122 14.02 4.64 -6.08
C THR A 122 13.58 6.09 -6.22
N LYS A 123 12.30 6.37 -5.93
CA LYS A 123 11.72 7.73 -5.91
C LYS A 123 10.66 7.82 -4.81
N ASP A 124 10.51 9.01 -4.25
CA ASP A 124 9.58 9.29 -3.16
C ASP A 124 8.99 10.70 -3.36
N TYR A 125 7.69 10.77 -3.57
CA TYR A 125 6.97 12.02 -3.84
C TYR A 125 6.07 12.38 -2.65
N ALA A 126 6.10 13.66 -2.25
CA ALA A 126 5.13 14.19 -1.31
C ALA A 126 3.78 14.38 -2.02
N MET A 127 2.72 13.88 -1.42
CA MET A 127 1.35 13.96 -1.92
C MET A 127 0.39 14.19 -0.76
N ASN A 128 -0.78 14.72 -1.06
CA ASN A 128 -1.87 14.83 -0.08
C ASN A 128 -3.00 13.87 -0.45
N ASN A 129 -3.47 13.11 0.53
CA ASN A 129 -4.69 12.33 0.42
C ASN A 129 -5.76 13.00 1.32
N GLY A 130 -6.54 13.90 0.73
CA GLY A 130 -7.39 14.81 1.48
C GLY A 130 -6.55 15.73 2.37
N LYS A 131 -6.73 15.64 3.69
CA LYS A 131 -5.96 16.41 4.70
C LYS A 131 -4.68 15.71 5.17
N LEU A 132 -4.45 14.48 4.74
CA LEU A 132 -3.29 13.69 5.16
C LEU A 132 -2.10 13.93 4.25
N GLU A 133 -0.97 14.29 4.85
CA GLU A 133 0.31 14.30 4.15
C GLU A 133 0.78 12.85 3.93
N CYS A 134 0.88 12.46 2.67
CA CYS A 134 1.29 11.13 2.25
C CYS A 134 2.59 11.15 1.47
N ARG A 135 3.16 9.98 1.31
CA ARG A 135 4.28 9.72 0.42
C ARG A 135 3.89 8.65 -0.58
N LEU A 136 4.13 8.92 -1.86
CA LEU A 136 4.09 7.91 -2.90
C LEU A 136 5.52 7.39 -3.09
N ALA A 137 5.81 6.24 -2.49
CA ALA A 137 7.11 5.61 -2.57
C ALA A 137 7.14 4.59 -3.72
N ASN A 138 8.10 4.75 -4.62
CA ASN A 138 8.29 3.88 -5.78
C ASN A 138 9.52 3.00 -5.56
N TYR A 139 9.37 1.72 -5.87
CA TYR A 139 10.39 0.70 -5.73
C TYR A 139 10.55 -0.06 -7.04
N VAL A 140 11.77 -0.48 -7.35
CA VAL A 140 12.08 -1.49 -8.36
C VAL A 140 12.56 -2.72 -7.61
N LEU A 141 11.94 -3.86 -7.84
CA LEU A 141 12.24 -5.10 -7.13
C LEU A 141 13.39 -5.86 -7.82
N ASP A 142 14.55 -5.25 -7.84
CA ASP A 142 15.82 -5.82 -8.33
C ASP A 142 16.78 -6.14 -7.17
N GLU A 143 17.93 -6.70 -7.49
CA GLU A 143 18.94 -7.10 -6.48
C GLU A 143 19.56 -5.88 -5.80
N GLU A 144 19.67 -4.73 -6.47
CA GLU A 144 20.28 -3.51 -5.93
C GLU A 144 19.38 -2.82 -4.91
N ASN A 145 18.06 -2.86 -5.12
CA ASN A 145 17.07 -2.18 -4.29
C ASN A 145 16.45 -3.08 -3.22
N THR A 146 16.65 -4.40 -3.30
CA THR A 146 16.30 -5.34 -2.25
C THR A 146 17.44 -5.44 -1.24
N VAL A 147 17.49 -4.50 -0.30
CA VAL A 147 18.53 -4.48 0.73
C VAL A 147 18.43 -5.73 1.59
N GLN A 148 19.46 -6.57 1.56
CA GLN A 148 19.67 -7.59 2.58
C GLN A 148 20.15 -6.89 3.87
N PHE A 149 19.20 -6.45 4.69
CA PHE A 149 19.56 -6.08 6.05
C PHE A 149 19.88 -7.36 6.81
N SER A 150 21.07 -7.44 7.40
CA SER A 150 21.33 -8.40 8.45
C SER A 150 20.25 -8.23 9.53
N GLU A 151 19.55 -9.28 9.87
CA GLU A 151 18.32 -9.25 10.69
C GLU A 151 18.51 -8.62 12.08
N ASP A 152 19.75 -8.50 12.56
CA ASP A 152 20.03 -8.15 13.96
C ASP A 152 20.03 -6.66 14.30
N ALA A 153 20.45 -5.75 13.41
CA ALA A 153 20.64 -4.35 13.80
C ALA A 153 19.37 -3.50 13.68
N SER A 154 18.57 -3.65 12.61
CA SER A 154 17.42 -2.77 12.36
C SER A 154 16.18 -3.13 13.19
N ASN A 155 15.98 -4.42 13.48
CA ASN A 155 14.87 -4.89 14.32
C ASN A 155 15.03 -4.42 15.76
N HIS A 156 16.27 -4.34 16.26
CA HIS A 156 16.53 -3.88 17.64
C HIS A 156 16.32 -2.38 17.78
N GLU A 157 16.73 -1.57 16.82
CA GLU A 157 16.56 -0.12 16.87
C GLU A 157 15.08 0.28 16.73
N PHE A 158 14.36 -0.36 15.80
CA PHE A 158 12.92 -0.12 15.63
C PHE A 158 12.10 -0.59 16.84
N ALA A 159 12.38 -1.79 17.35
CA ALA A 159 11.72 -2.29 18.56
C ALA A 159 12.01 -1.40 19.79
N ASN A 160 13.21 -0.85 19.90
CA ASN A 160 13.59 0.08 20.96
C ASN A 160 12.90 1.45 20.79
N ARG A 161 12.78 1.99 19.56
CA ARG A 161 11.98 3.19 19.28
C ARG A 161 10.51 2.99 19.62
N LEU A 162 9.94 1.87 19.22
CA LEU A 162 8.55 1.53 19.51
C LEU A 162 8.31 1.43 21.01
N LYS A 163 9.17 0.71 21.75
CA LYS A 163 9.13 0.63 23.22
C LYS A 163 9.25 2.00 23.89
N LYS A 164 10.14 2.86 23.38
CA LYS A 164 10.34 4.22 23.89
C LYS A 164 9.11 5.10 23.67
N ASN A 165 8.49 5.02 22.49
CA ASN A 165 7.28 5.75 22.17
C ASN A 165 6.07 5.26 22.97
N LEU A 166 5.90 3.94 23.13
CA LEU A 166 4.88 3.35 24.00
C LEU A 166 5.04 3.77 25.46
N LYS A 167 6.29 3.85 25.96
CA LYS A 167 6.57 4.32 27.32
C LYS A 167 6.22 5.80 27.50
N ARG A 168 6.53 6.66 26.50
CA ARG A 168 6.12 8.09 26.50
C ARG A 168 4.61 8.23 26.46
N MET A 169 3.90 7.47 25.62
CA MET A 169 2.44 7.49 25.55
C MET A 169 1.79 7.04 26.85
N LYS A 170 2.29 5.96 27.48
CA LYS A 170 1.80 5.51 28.81
C LYS A 170 2.03 6.58 29.88
N GLY A 171 3.17 7.26 29.86
CA GLY A 171 3.46 8.40 30.75
C GLY A 171 2.51 9.58 30.52
N TRP A 172 2.25 9.92 29.28
CA TRP A 172 1.32 10.99 28.90
C TRP A 172 -0.13 10.66 29.31
N ILE A 173 -0.61 9.45 29.03
CA ILE A 173 -1.95 8.97 29.44
C ILE A 173 -2.11 9.05 30.96
N LYS A 174 -1.09 8.64 31.72
CA LYS A 174 -1.10 8.68 33.19
C LYS A 174 -1.15 10.12 33.72
N ASN A 175 -0.43 11.06 33.09
CA ASN A 175 -0.36 12.46 33.52
C ASN A 175 -1.59 13.27 33.05
N ALA A 176 -2.23 12.90 31.95
CA ALA A 176 -3.40 13.59 31.41
C ALA A 176 -4.71 13.20 32.10
N ASN A 177 -4.69 12.27 33.06
CA ASN A 177 -5.86 11.77 33.78
C ASN A 177 -7.05 11.41 32.87
N THR A 178 -6.74 10.97 31.64
CA THR A 178 -7.73 10.59 30.63
C THR A 178 -7.92 9.09 30.66
N ASN A 179 -9.13 8.66 31.02
CA ASN A 179 -9.57 7.29 30.80
C ASN A 179 -9.78 7.09 29.30
N CYS A 180 -8.80 6.52 28.60
CA CYS A 180 -9.02 6.03 27.26
C CYS A 180 -9.96 4.83 27.32
N TYR A 181 -11.24 5.05 27.01
CA TYR A 181 -12.19 3.96 26.88
C TYR A 181 -11.80 3.12 25.66
N ARG A 182 -11.75 1.79 25.85
CA ARG A 182 -11.81 0.82 24.78
C ARG A 182 -13.15 0.99 24.06
N ILE A 183 -13.11 1.30 22.79
CA ILE A 183 -14.20 1.04 21.86
C ILE A 183 -13.82 -0.20 21.07
#